data_f9cb30c44b26dc1227984d4300cac638
#
_entry.id   f9cb30c44b26dc1227984d4300cac638
#
_cell.length_a   1.000
_cell.length_b   1.000
_cell.length_c   1.000
_cell.angle_alpha   90.00
_cell.angle_beta   90.00
_cell.angle_gamma   90.00
#
_symmetry.space_group_name_H-M   'P 1'
#
loop_
_entity.id
_entity.type
_entity.pdbx_description
1 polymer ?
#
loop_
_entity_poly.entity_id
_entity_poly.type
_entity_poly.pdbx_seq_one_letter_code
_entity_poly.pdbx_strand_id
1 'polypeptide(L)'
;MLFRSQPFKMMKVIGDDNIDKVKNMKKTYQSQKLDCLLTLGGNGTHKTSQLLSEEVLNVIGLPKTIDNDIYGTDVTFGFHTAVDIATDAIDRLHTTANSHSRILLCEIMGNKAGWLTLNAGIAGGADIILIPEIPYDIDKVCKSVLKRSESGKNFSIIAVAEGCFDKEEAKLKKKERARLRAEAGVITATNRIAAQIQQKTQLEARVCVPGHMLRGGSPSAYDRILATQFGV
;
A
#
# COMPACT_ATOMS: atom_id res chain seq x y z
N MET A 1 7.26 1.23 29.74
CA MET A 1 6.95 0.04 28.93
C MET A 1 7.58 0.20 27.56
N LEU A 2 8.56 -0.62 27.21
CA LEU A 2 9.23 -0.53 25.90
C LEU A 2 8.38 -1.25 24.85
N PHE A 3 7.70 -0.50 23.98
CA PHE A 3 7.03 -1.07 22.83
C PHE A 3 8.08 -1.48 21.79
N ARG A 4 8.43 -2.76 21.74
CA ARG A 4 9.10 -3.31 20.56
C ARG A 4 8.04 -3.62 19.52
N SER A 5 7.90 -2.78 18.50
CA SER A 5 7.17 -3.13 17.31
C SER A 5 8.00 -4.10 16.48
N GLN A 6 7.88 -5.39 16.74
CA GLN A 6 8.39 -6.40 15.82
C GLN A 6 7.23 -6.93 15.00
N PRO A 7 7.44 -7.28 13.70
CA PRO A 7 6.41 -7.93 12.91
C PRO A 7 6.01 -9.25 13.58
N PHE A 8 4.85 -9.25 14.21
CA PHE A 8 4.28 -10.44 14.80
C PHE A 8 3.62 -11.25 13.68
N LYS A 9 4.43 -12.02 12.95
CA LYS A 9 3.95 -12.96 11.94
C LYS A 9 4.07 -14.37 12.48
N MET A 10 2.96 -14.91 12.94
CA MET A 10 2.86 -16.34 13.11
C MET A 10 2.45 -16.96 11.77
N MET A 11 3.44 -17.41 11.00
CA MET A 11 3.19 -18.02 9.68
C MET A 11 2.78 -19.50 9.79
N LYS A 12 3.14 -20.17 10.89
CA LYS A 12 2.81 -21.56 11.19
C LYS A 12 2.57 -21.67 12.70
N VAL A 13 1.57 -22.44 13.10
CA VAL A 13 1.33 -22.79 14.50
C VAL A 13 2.53 -23.55 15.09
N ILE A 14 3.05 -24.50 14.30
CA ILE A 14 4.29 -25.23 14.61
C ILE A 14 5.40 -24.65 13.73
N GLY A 15 6.50 -24.19 14.35
CA GLY A 15 7.68 -23.66 13.65
C GLY A 15 8.44 -24.77 12.91
N ASP A 16 9.38 -24.38 12.05
CA ASP A 16 10.27 -25.32 11.34
C ASP A 16 11.24 -26.03 12.32
N ASP A 17 11.38 -25.51 13.53
CA ASP A 17 12.07 -26.06 14.70
C ASP A 17 11.20 -27.02 15.54
N ASN A 18 10.02 -27.37 15.05
CA ASN A 18 9.02 -28.19 15.74
C ASN A 18 8.45 -27.58 17.04
N ILE A 19 8.60 -26.27 17.22
CA ILE A 19 8.08 -25.52 18.37
C ILE A 19 6.63 -25.11 18.13
N ASP A 20 5.74 -25.49 19.04
CA ASP A 20 4.36 -24.98 19.07
C ASP A 20 4.33 -23.54 19.59
N LYS A 21 4.20 -22.60 18.68
CA LYS A 21 4.22 -21.16 18.99
C LYS A 21 2.99 -20.72 19.78
N VAL A 22 1.83 -21.30 19.51
CA VAL A 22 0.58 -20.99 20.23
C VAL A 22 0.69 -21.43 21.68
N LYS A 23 1.15 -22.64 21.92
CA LYS A 23 1.38 -23.17 23.27
C LYS A 23 2.36 -22.29 24.06
N ASN A 24 3.43 -21.85 23.43
CA ASN A 24 4.41 -20.98 24.07
C ASN A 24 3.84 -19.58 24.35
N MET A 25 3.03 -19.02 23.47
CA MET A 25 2.33 -17.74 23.71
C MET A 25 1.35 -17.85 24.88
N LYS A 26 0.55 -18.92 24.94
CA LYS A 26 -0.35 -19.20 26.06
C LYS A 26 0.41 -19.31 27.38
N LYS A 27 1.53 -20.06 27.39
CA LYS A 27 2.38 -20.19 28.58
C LYS A 27 2.94 -18.83 29.02
N THR A 28 3.40 -18.00 28.08
CA THR A 28 3.89 -16.65 28.38
C THR A 28 2.78 -15.76 28.91
N TYR A 29 1.62 -15.76 28.28
CA TYR A 29 0.44 -15.00 28.73
C TYR A 29 0.08 -15.33 30.19
N GLN A 30 -0.01 -16.61 30.52
CA GLN A 30 -0.31 -17.09 31.86
C GLN A 30 0.80 -16.78 32.88
N SER A 31 2.07 -17.01 32.50
CA SER A 31 3.21 -16.77 33.41
C SER A 31 3.41 -15.29 33.75
N GLN A 32 3.05 -14.40 32.82
CA GLN A 32 3.09 -12.95 33.03
C GLN A 32 1.79 -12.42 33.67
N LYS A 33 0.82 -13.30 33.98
CA LYS A 33 -0.49 -12.94 34.58
C LYS A 33 -1.16 -11.78 33.81
N LEU A 34 -1.19 -11.88 32.48
CA LEU A 34 -1.81 -10.85 31.63
C LEU A 34 -3.33 -11.02 31.65
N ASP A 35 -4.05 -9.93 31.81
CA ASP A 35 -5.52 -9.89 31.75
C ASP A 35 -5.99 -9.76 30.29
N CYS A 36 -5.20 -9.10 29.45
CA CYS A 36 -5.50 -8.85 28.06
C CYS A 36 -4.22 -8.68 27.23
N LEU A 37 -4.28 -9.06 25.96
CA LEU A 37 -3.23 -8.82 24.97
C LEU A 37 -3.73 -7.80 23.94
N LEU A 38 -3.11 -6.63 23.89
CA LEU A 38 -3.37 -5.64 22.83
C LEU A 38 -2.42 -5.90 21.66
N THR A 39 -2.98 -6.05 20.46
CA THR A 39 -2.21 -6.25 19.24
C THR A 39 -2.45 -5.10 18.26
N LEU A 40 -1.36 -4.45 17.82
CA LEU A 40 -1.41 -3.33 16.89
C LEU A 40 -0.81 -3.75 15.56
N GLY A 41 -1.59 -3.73 14.48
CA GLY A 41 -1.05 -4.10 13.17
C GLY A 41 -2.08 -4.22 12.06
N GLY A 42 -1.60 -4.70 10.92
CA GLY A 42 -2.41 -4.96 9.73
C GLY A 42 -3.00 -6.38 9.69
N ASN A 43 -3.48 -6.80 8.53
CA ASN A 43 -4.16 -8.08 8.30
C ASN A 43 -3.42 -9.31 8.87
N GLY A 44 -2.09 -9.35 8.76
CA GLY A 44 -1.31 -10.48 9.30
C GLY A 44 -1.37 -10.56 10.83
N THR A 45 -1.33 -9.42 11.51
CA THR A 45 -1.47 -9.31 12.96
C THR A 45 -2.87 -9.73 13.41
N HIS A 46 -3.91 -9.22 12.74
CA HIS A 46 -5.30 -9.56 13.08
C HIS A 46 -5.63 -11.05 12.92
N LYS A 47 -5.08 -11.72 11.90
CA LYS A 47 -5.20 -13.18 11.75
C LYS A 47 -4.57 -13.94 12.93
N THR A 48 -3.42 -13.45 13.42
CA THR A 48 -2.79 -14.05 14.60
C THR A 48 -3.61 -13.77 15.86
N SER A 49 -4.14 -12.56 15.99
CA SER A 49 -5.02 -12.17 17.11
C SER A 49 -6.27 -13.04 17.17
N GLN A 50 -6.90 -13.27 16.01
CA GLN A 50 -8.06 -14.14 15.90
C GLN A 50 -7.72 -15.57 16.38
N LEU A 51 -6.60 -16.14 15.90
CA LEU A 51 -6.16 -17.47 16.31
C LEU A 51 -5.94 -17.57 17.82
N LEU A 52 -5.32 -16.54 18.41
CA LEU A 52 -5.11 -16.51 19.88
C LEU A 52 -6.41 -16.36 20.66
N SER A 53 -7.38 -15.63 20.11
CA SER A 53 -8.72 -15.50 20.68
C SER A 53 -9.49 -16.84 20.63
N GLU A 54 -9.38 -17.58 19.53
CA GLU A 54 -9.95 -18.93 19.37
C GLU A 54 -9.32 -19.91 20.40
N GLU A 55 -8.09 -19.66 20.81
CA GLU A 55 -7.39 -20.38 21.89
C GLU A 55 -7.70 -19.85 23.31
N VAL A 56 -8.79 -19.09 23.45
CA VAL A 56 -9.34 -18.61 24.74
C VAL A 56 -8.44 -17.58 25.43
N LEU A 57 -7.61 -16.85 24.70
CA LEU A 57 -6.91 -15.68 25.22
C LEU A 57 -7.77 -14.42 25.03
N ASN A 58 -7.76 -13.52 26.00
CA ASN A 58 -8.40 -12.21 25.87
C ASN A 58 -7.50 -11.32 25.00
N VAL A 59 -7.92 -11.05 23.76
CA VAL A 59 -7.13 -10.31 22.77
C VAL A 59 -7.95 -9.19 22.16
N ILE A 60 -7.40 -7.98 22.13
CA ILE A 60 -7.98 -6.83 21.46
C ILE A 60 -7.05 -6.43 20.30
N GLY A 61 -7.58 -6.42 19.06
CA GLY A 61 -6.85 -6.04 17.86
C GLY A 61 -7.10 -4.58 17.49
N LEU A 62 -6.03 -3.79 17.33
CA LEU A 62 -6.10 -2.40 16.90
C LEU A 62 -5.59 -2.23 15.47
N PRO A 63 -6.36 -1.57 14.56
CA PRO A 63 -6.08 -1.58 13.12
C PRO A 63 -4.99 -0.56 12.75
N LYS A 64 -3.72 -0.97 12.81
CA LYS A 64 -2.56 -0.16 12.46
C LYS A 64 -1.96 -0.59 11.12
N THR A 65 -2.28 0.15 10.06
CA THR A 65 -1.68 -0.03 8.73
C THR A 65 -1.84 1.24 7.89
N ILE A 66 -0.98 1.44 6.90
CA ILE A 66 -1.11 2.53 5.92
C ILE A 66 -2.04 2.14 4.77
N ASP A 67 -2.37 0.85 4.61
CA ASP A 67 -3.08 0.33 3.43
C ASP A 67 -4.60 0.54 3.50
N ASN A 68 -5.15 0.83 4.70
CA ASN A 68 -6.58 0.95 4.98
C ASN A 68 -7.41 -0.24 4.47
N ASP A 69 -6.88 -1.46 4.64
CA ASP A 69 -7.41 -2.71 4.07
C ASP A 69 -7.96 -3.69 5.11
N ILE A 70 -8.23 -3.24 6.33
CA ILE A 70 -8.76 -4.07 7.43
C ILE A 70 -10.30 -4.07 7.35
N TYR A 71 -10.86 -5.26 7.16
CA TYR A 71 -12.32 -5.42 7.18
C TYR A 71 -12.89 -5.13 8.58
N GLY A 72 -14.02 -4.41 8.61
CA GLY A 72 -14.72 -4.09 9.87
C GLY A 72 -14.26 -2.77 10.53
N THR A 73 -13.40 -1.99 9.87
CA THR A 73 -13.06 -0.63 10.29
C THR A 73 -13.14 0.33 9.09
N ASP A 74 -13.59 1.55 9.33
CA ASP A 74 -13.68 2.58 8.29
C ASP A 74 -12.31 3.15 7.95
N VAL A 75 -11.45 3.28 8.98
CA VAL A 75 -10.11 3.86 8.83
C VAL A 75 -9.12 3.18 9.77
N THR A 76 -7.90 3.00 9.27
CA THR A 76 -6.78 2.49 10.04
C THR A 76 -5.84 3.63 10.42
N PHE A 77 -5.31 3.62 11.65
CA PHE A 77 -4.34 4.65 12.03
C PHE A 77 -2.97 4.37 11.40
N GLY A 78 -2.40 5.44 10.83
CA GLY A 78 -1.25 5.41 9.93
C GLY A 78 -1.62 5.69 8.47
N PHE A 79 -2.88 5.52 8.07
CA PHE A 79 -3.35 5.76 6.72
C PHE A 79 -3.28 7.25 6.33
N HIS A 80 -3.84 8.15 7.14
CA HIS A 80 -3.83 9.59 6.83
C HIS A 80 -2.42 10.18 6.80
N THR A 81 -1.55 9.74 7.70
CA THR A 81 -0.14 10.13 7.67
C THR A 81 0.53 9.70 6.35
N ALA A 82 0.25 8.49 5.88
CA ALA A 82 0.79 8.02 4.61
C ALA A 82 0.18 8.76 3.40
N VAL A 83 -1.09 9.17 3.47
CA VAL A 83 -1.72 10.03 2.45
C VAL A 83 -0.99 11.36 2.37
N ASP A 84 -0.72 12.03 3.50
CA ASP A 84 -0.01 13.31 3.53
C ASP A 84 1.39 13.19 2.90
N ILE A 85 2.15 12.13 3.24
CA ILE A 85 3.48 11.89 2.69
C ILE A 85 3.43 11.58 1.19
N ALA A 86 2.46 10.77 0.76
CA ALA A 86 2.29 10.45 -0.65
C ALA A 86 1.84 11.66 -1.47
N THR A 87 1.01 12.53 -0.90
CA THR A 87 0.60 13.81 -1.49
C THR A 87 1.80 14.73 -1.66
N ASP A 88 2.63 14.92 -0.63
CA ASP A 88 3.88 15.70 -0.72
C ASP A 88 4.82 15.15 -1.82
N ALA A 89 4.91 13.83 -1.94
CA ALA A 89 5.69 13.21 -3.01
C ALA A 89 5.16 13.55 -4.41
N ILE A 90 3.84 13.54 -4.60
CA ILE A 90 3.19 13.92 -5.86
C ILE A 90 3.39 15.42 -6.15
N ASP A 91 3.19 16.29 -5.16
CA ASP A 91 3.37 17.73 -5.27
C ASP A 91 4.78 18.10 -5.75
N ARG A 92 5.79 17.44 -5.22
CA ARG A 92 7.20 17.63 -5.65
C ARG A 92 7.43 17.26 -7.11
N LEU A 93 6.64 16.33 -7.66
CA LEU A 93 6.76 15.93 -9.06
C LEU A 93 6.18 16.97 -10.03
N HIS A 94 5.21 17.78 -9.63
CA HIS A 94 4.60 18.79 -10.50
C HIS A 94 5.61 19.76 -11.09
N THR A 95 6.52 20.27 -10.28
CA THR A 95 7.54 21.24 -10.71
C THR A 95 8.47 20.65 -11.77
N THR A 96 9.00 19.45 -11.51
CA THR A 96 9.92 18.81 -12.45
C THR A 96 9.20 18.27 -13.69
N ALA A 97 7.94 17.81 -13.56
CA ALA A 97 7.13 17.40 -14.70
C ALA A 97 6.90 18.54 -15.68
N ASN A 98 6.53 19.71 -15.15
CA ASN A 98 6.28 20.90 -15.96
C ASN A 98 7.55 21.41 -16.66
N SER A 99 8.68 21.51 -15.96
CA SER A 99 9.93 22.04 -16.51
C SER A 99 10.53 21.17 -17.63
N HIS A 100 10.24 19.87 -17.64
CA HIS A 100 10.81 18.92 -18.62
C HIS A 100 9.77 18.36 -19.61
N SER A 101 8.52 18.80 -19.55
CA SER A 101 7.43 18.30 -20.42
C SER A 101 7.32 16.77 -20.43
N ARG A 102 7.34 16.14 -19.24
CA ARG A 102 7.39 14.68 -19.07
C ARG A 102 6.11 14.11 -18.50
N ILE A 103 5.92 12.82 -18.73
CA ILE A 103 4.94 12.02 -17.99
C ILE A 103 5.65 11.43 -16.78
N LEU A 104 5.20 11.77 -15.57
CA LEU A 104 5.74 11.22 -14.33
C LEU A 104 4.74 10.26 -13.69
N LEU A 105 5.20 9.04 -13.45
CA LEU A 105 4.44 8.03 -12.73
C LEU A 105 4.95 7.93 -11.30
N CYS A 106 4.08 8.13 -10.31
CA CYS A 106 4.39 7.95 -8.89
C CYS A 106 3.83 6.60 -8.42
N GLU A 107 4.72 5.66 -8.06
CA GLU A 107 4.29 4.39 -7.48
C GLU A 107 3.99 4.56 -6.00
N ILE A 108 2.79 4.20 -5.59
CA ILE A 108 2.31 4.35 -4.22
C ILE A 108 2.04 2.97 -3.62
N MET A 109 2.52 2.75 -2.39
CA MET A 109 2.25 1.53 -1.62
C MET A 109 0.75 1.36 -1.35
N GLY A 110 0.35 0.20 -0.90
CA GLY A 110 -1.04 -0.13 -0.58
C GLY A 110 -1.31 -1.63 -0.74
N ASN A 111 -0.28 -2.42 -1.06
CA ASN A 111 -0.35 -3.87 -1.26
C ASN A 111 -1.40 -4.26 -2.31
N LYS A 112 -2.62 -4.63 -1.89
CA LYS A 112 -3.72 -5.04 -2.77
C LYS A 112 -4.85 -4.04 -2.82
N ALA A 113 -4.77 -2.97 -2.04
CA ALA A 113 -5.78 -1.94 -1.92
C ALA A 113 -5.29 -0.62 -2.54
N GLY A 114 -6.16 0.06 -3.24
CA GLY A 114 -5.88 1.32 -3.90
C GLY A 114 -6.20 2.56 -3.08
N TRP A 115 -6.65 2.40 -1.83
CA TRP A 115 -7.09 3.52 -1.01
C TRP A 115 -6.05 4.62 -0.84
N LEU A 116 -4.81 4.25 -0.54
CA LEU A 116 -3.72 5.21 -0.37
C LEU A 116 -3.45 5.96 -1.67
N THR A 117 -3.35 5.24 -2.78
CA THR A 117 -3.12 5.83 -4.10
C THR A 117 -4.27 6.74 -4.55
N LEU A 118 -5.52 6.33 -4.29
CA LEU A 118 -6.70 7.11 -4.64
C LEU A 118 -6.72 8.45 -3.90
N ASN A 119 -6.55 8.41 -2.58
CA ASN A 119 -6.61 9.61 -1.74
C ASN A 119 -5.43 10.55 -2.04
N ALA A 120 -4.21 10.03 -2.09
CA ALA A 120 -3.03 10.84 -2.40
C ALA A 120 -3.06 11.38 -3.83
N GLY A 121 -3.54 10.58 -4.80
CA GLY A 121 -3.66 11.01 -6.19
C GLY A 121 -4.68 12.14 -6.37
N ILE A 122 -5.82 12.08 -5.67
CA ILE A 122 -6.80 13.17 -5.67
C ILE A 122 -6.24 14.41 -4.99
N ALA A 123 -5.66 14.26 -3.80
CA ALA A 123 -5.13 15.37 -3.02
C ALA A 123 -3.95 16.07 -3.72
N GLY A 124 -3.03 15.30 -4.31
CA GLY A 124 -1.86 15.81 -5.05
C GLY A 124 -2.15 16.18 -6.52
N GLY A 125 -3.41 16.14 -6.96
CA GLY A 125 -3.80 16.57 -8.30
C GLY A 125 -3.23 15.70 -9.43
N ALA A 126 -3.10 14.38 -9.23
CA ALA A 126 -2.71 13.48 -10.30
C ALA A 126 -3.76 13.46 -11.42
N ASP A 127 -3.29 13.48 -12.66
CA ASP A 127 -4.15 13.52 -13.85
C ASP A 127 -4.81 12.18 -14.14
N ILE A 128 -4.16 11.09 -13.75
CA ILE A 128 -4.65 9.71 -13.88
C ILE A 128 -4.30 8.96 -12.59
N ILE A 129 -5.25 8.17 -12.09
CA ILE A 129 -5.06 7.34 -10.90
C ILE A 129 -5.37 5.90 -11.27
N LEU A 130 -4.42 5.00 -11.03
CA LEU A 130 -4.54 3.58 -11.33
C LEU A 130 -4.52 2.78 -10.02
N ILE A 131 -5.59 2.04 -9.77
CA ILE A 131 -5.80 1.27 -8.55
C ILE A 131 -6.07 -0.21 -8.87
N PRO A 132 -5.73 -1.16 -7.99
CA PRO A 132 -5.91 -2.58 -8.26
C PRO A 132 -7.37 -3.04 -8.34
N GLU A 133 -8.30 -2.28 -7.76
CA GLU A 133 -9.74 -2.56 -7.81
C GLU A 133 -10.32 -2.41 -9.21
N ILE A 134 -9.66 -1.60 -10.07
CA ILE A 134 -10.06 -1.36 -11.45
C ILE A 134 -8.90 -1.72 -12.36
N PRO A 135 -8.89 -2.91 -13.00
CA PRO A 135 -7.87 -3.28 -13.96
C PRO A 135 -7.74 -2.22 -15.07
N TYR A 136 -6.54 -1.68 -15.23
CA TYR A 136 -6.33 -0.61 -16.19
C TYR A 136 -6.34 -1.10 -17.65
N ASP A 137 -6.64 -0.16 -18.53
CA ASP A 137 -6.58 -0.31 -19.99
C ASP A 137 -5.53 0.67 -20.50
N ILE A 138 -4.40 0.15 -20.97
CA ILE A 138 -3.27 0.98 -21.39
C ILE A 138 -3.62 1.92 -22.56
N ASP A 139 -4.50 1.50 -23.45
CA ASP A 139 -4.90 2.34 -24.57
C ASP A 139 -5.74 3.54 -24.12
N LYS A 140 -6.58 3.36 -23.09
CA LYS A 140 -7.30 4.46 -22.46
C LYS A 140 -6.37 5.43 -21.72
N VAL A 141 -5.36 4.90 -21.03
CA VAL A 141 -4.33 5.72 -20.38
C VAL A 141 -3.58 6.55 -21.40
N CYS A 142 -3.07 5.92 -22.47
CA CYS A 142 -2.38 6.62 -23.55
C CYS A 142 -3.25 7.68 -24.25
N LYS A 143 -4.52 7.35 -24.51
CA LYS A 143 -5.49 8.30 -25.09
C LYS A 143 -5.69 9.53 -24.18
N SER A 144 -5.78 9.33 -22.88
CA SER A 144 -5.92 10.44 -21.93
C SER A 144 -4.67 11.33 -21.90
N VAL A 145 -3.48 10.73 -21.91
CA VAL A 145 -2.20 11.45 -21.95
C VAL A 145 -2.08 12.27 -23.26
N LEU A 146 -2.36 11.67 -24.41
CA LEU A 146 -2.31 12.35 -25.70
C LEU A 146 -3.30 13.51 -25.78
N LYS A 147 -4.56 13.30 -25.35
CA LYS A 147 -5.58 14.35 -25.30
C LYS A 147 -5.13 15.55 -24.46
N ARG A 148 -4.44 15.31 -23.35
CA ARG A 148 -3.89 16.37 -22.52
C ARG A 148 -2.80 17.13 -23.23
N SER A 149 -1.86 16.42 -23.86
CA SER A 149 -0.79 17.02 -24.66
C SER A 149 -1.34 17.88 -25.81
N GLU A 150 -2.33 17.37 -26.55
CA GLU A 150 -3.02 18.10 -27.62
C GLU A 150 -3.77 19.36 -27.13
N SER A 151 -4.23 19.35 -25.88
CA SER A 151 -4.88 20.52 -25.24
C SER A 151 -3.89 21.55 -24.67
N GLY A 152 -2.60 21.42 -24.95
CA GLY A 152 -1.55 22.34 -24.51
C GLY A 152 -1.02 22.06 -23.09
N LYS A 153 -1.35 20.91 -22.50
CA LYS A 153 -0.79 20.48 -21.22
C LYS A 153 0.52 19.72 -21.47
N ASN A 154 1.64 20.33 -21.14
CA ASN A 154 2.97 19.81 -21.46
C ASN A 154 3.39 18.60 -20.64
N PHE A 155 2.71 18.28 -19.54
CA PHE A 155 3.05 17.16 -18.67
C PHE A 155 1.81 16.41 -18.16
N SER A 156 2.02 15.21 -17.63
CA SER A 156 0.99 14.47 -16.92
C SER A 156 1.60 13.76 -15.71
N ILE A 157 0.85 13.72 -14.61
CA ILE A 157 1.18 12.95 -13.41
C ILE A 157 0.20 11.80 -13.27
N ILE A 158 0.75 10.60 -13.11
CA ILE A 158 -0.02 9.36 -12.96
C ILE A 158 0.31 8.76 -11.59
N ALA A 159 -0.66 8.70 -10.70
CA ALA A 159 -0.54 7.96 -9.45
C ALA A 159 -0.87 6.48 -9.71
N VAL A 160 0.05 5.59 -9.35
CA VAL A 160 -0.06 4.15 -9.63
C VAL A 160 0.09 3.35 -8.34
N ALA A 161 -0.92 2.58 -7.97
CA ALA A 161 -0.79 1.65 -6.85
C ALA A 161 0.16 0.49 -7.21
N GLU A 162 1.05 0.10 -6.29
CA GLU A 162 1.99 -1.01 -6.48
C GLU A 162 1.31 -2.34 -6.87
N GLY A 163 0.05 -2.51 -6.46
CA GLY A 163 -0.78 -3.66 -6.74
C GLY A 163 -1.51 -3.65 -8.09
N CYS A 164 -1.36 -2.61 -8.92
CA CYS A 164 -2.04 -2.46 -10.19
C CYS A 164 -1.74 -3.57 -11.19
N PHE A 165 -2.72 -3.88 -12.02
CA PHE A 165 -2.62 -4.82 -13.14
C PHE A 165 -3.60 -4.44 -14.24
N ASP A 166 -3.31 -4.85 -15.48
CA ASP A 166 -4.19 -4.63 -16.61
C ASP A 166 -5.28 -5.71 -16.73
N LYS A 167 -6.15 -5.54 -17.72
CA LYS A 167 -7.27 -6.47 -17.98
C LYS A 167 -6.81 -7.89 -18.30
N GLU A 168 -5.67 -8.06 -18.96
CA GLU A 168 -5.14 -9.39 -19.30
C GLU A 168 -4.54 -10.05 -18.06
N GLU A 169 -3.77 -9.31 -17.27
CA GLU A 169 -3.25 -9.79 -16.01
C GLU A 169 -4.35 -10.08 -14.97
N ALA A 170 -5.54 -9.46 -15.09
CA ALA A 170 -6.69 -9.74 -14.24
C ALA A 170 -7.20 -11.18 -14.40
N LYS A 171 -6.99 -11.79 -15.56
CA LYS A 171 -7.37 -13.18 -15.86
C LYS A 171 -6.44 -14.20 -15.20
N LEU A 172 -5.25 -13.77 -14.73
CA LEU A 172 -4.21 -14.62 -14.19
C LEU A 172 -4.24 -14.69 -12.65
N LYS A 173 -3.82 -15.83 -12.10
CA LYS A 173 -3.59 -15.95 -10.66
C LYS A 173 -2.38 -15.10 -10.24
N LYS A 174 -2.37 -14.60 -9.00
CA LYS A 174 -1.30 -13.74 -8.47
C LYS A 174 0.12 -14.32 -8.66
N LYS A 175 0.30 -15.62 -8.42
CA LYS A 175 1.60 -16.29 -8.58
C LYS A 175 2.07 -16.32 -10.04
N GLU A 176 1.16 -16.56 -10.96
CA GLU A 176 1.44 -16.63 -12.40
C GLU A 176 1.80 -15.24 -12.93
N ARG A 177 1.04 -14.22 -12.56
CA ARG A 177 1.31 -12.81 -12.85
C ARG A 177 2.71 -12.39 -12.37
N ALA A 178 3.06 -12.74 -11.12
CA ALA A 178 4.39 -12.45 -10.58
C ALA A 178 5.51 -13.15 -11.34
N ARG A 179 5.29 -14.43 -11.75
CA ARG A 179 6.24 -15.19 -12.56
C ARG A 179 6.46 -14.53 -13.92
N LEU A 180 5.39 -14.23 -14.65
CA LEU A 180 5.47 -13.59 -15.97
C LEU A 180 6.15 -12.23 -15.93
N ARG A 181 5.89 -11.43 -14.91
CA ARG A 181 6.58 -10.15 -14.71
C ARG A 181 8.08 -10.34 -14.47
N ALA A 182 8.46 -11.32 -13.66
CA ALA A 182 9.87 -11.63 -13.39
C ALA A 182 10.59 -12.12 -14.66
N GLU A 183 9.96 -13.01 -15.43
CA GLU A 183 10.47 -13.52 -16.71
C GLU A 183 10.65 -12.41 -17.75
N ALA A 184 9.75 -11.41 -17.74
CA ALA A 184 9.83 -10.24 -18.61
C ALA A 184 10.80 -9.14 -18.11
N GLY A 185 11.51 -9.36 -16.99
CA GLY A 185 12.42 -8.37 -16.40
C GLY A 185 11.71 -7.13 -15.85
N VAL A 186 10.40 -7.21 -15.61
CA VAL A 186 9.59 -6.09 -15.11
C VAL A 186 9.70 -6.03 -13.58
N ILE A 187 10.31 -4.95 -13.08
CA ILE A 187 10.52 -4.76 -11.64
C ILE A 187 9.18 -4.48 -10.93
N THR A 188 8.39 -3.52 -11.45
CA THR A 188 7.09 -3.14 -10.89
C THR A 188 6.04 -2.96 -11.99
N ALA A 189 4.76 -2.94 -11.61
CA ALA A 189 3.67 -2.61 -12.54
C ALA A 189 3.88 -1.21 -13.15
N THR A 190 4.36 -0.26 -12.37
CA THR A 190 4.59 1.13 -12.78
C THR A 190 5.66 1.25 -13.85
N ASN A 191 6.76 0.49 -13.73
CA ASN A 191 7.79 0.44 -14.78
C ASN A 191 7.23 -0.11 -16.09
N ARG A 192 6.38 -1.13 -16.04
CA ARG A 192 5.71 -1.66 -17.23
C ARG A 192 4.79 -0.63 -17.88
N ILE A 193 3.98 0.05 -17.08
CA ILE A 193 3.06 1.10 -17.56
C ILE A 193 3.84 2.22 -18.23
N ALA A 194 4.93 2.69 -17.61
CA ALA A 194 5.79 3.73 -18.18
C ALA A 194 6.37 3.32 -19.54
N ALA A 195 6.89 2.10 -19.65
CA ALA A 195 7.42 1.56 -20.90
C ALA A 195 6.33 1.48 -21.99
N GLN A 196 5.13 1.01 -21.64
CA GLN A 196 4.01 0.93 -22.58
C GLN A 196 3.53 2.31 -23.04
N ILE A 197 3.46 3.30 -22.13
CA ILE A 197 3.11 4.68 -22.48
C ILE A 197 4.16 5.23 -23.47
N GLN A 198 5.44 5.12 -23.15
CA GLN A 198 6.52 5.62 -23.99
C GLN A 198 6.51 4.97 -25.37
N GLN A 199 6.30 3.66 -25.45
CA GLN A 199 6.23 2.94 -26.72
C GLN A 199 5.04 3.39 -27.58
N LYS A 200 3.86 3.60 -26.96
CA LYS A 200 2.63 3.91 -27.70
C LYS A 200 2.47 5.40 -28.02
N THR A 201 3.02 6.29 -27.22
CA THR A 201 2.81 7.74 -27.38
C THR A 201 4.05 8.48 -27.86
N GLN A 202 5.23 7.85 -27.81
CA GLN A 202 6.54 8.46 -28.08
C GLN A 202 6.89 9.62 -27.12
N LEU A 203 6.12 9.80 -26.05
CA LEU A 203 6.38 10.79 -25.00
C LEU A 203 7.29 10.19 -23.92
N GLU A 204 8.19 11.01 -23.37
CA GLU A 204 9.10 10.57 -22.32
C GLU A 204 8.33 10.30 -21.02
N ALA A 205 8.42 9.07 -20.51
CA ALA A 205 7.83 8.66 -19.24
C ALA A 205 8.91 8.29 -18.23
N ARG A 206 8.77 8.76 -16.98
CA ARG A 206 9.70 8.47 -15.87
C ARG A 206 8.92 7.98 -14.66
N VAL A 207 9.56 7.14 -13.86
CA VAL A 207 8.97 6.54 -12.66
C VAL A 207 9.66 7.08 -11.42
N CYS A 208 8.86 7.47 -10.44
CA CYS A 208 9.26 7.79 -9.08
C CYS A 208 8.65 6.74 -8.15
N VAL A 209 9.48 6.12 -7.31
CA VAL A 209 9.06 5.10 -6.33
C VAL A 209 9.46 5.57 -4.93
N PRO A 210 8.62 6.30 -4.20
CA PRO A 210 8.89 6.67 -2.80
C PRO A 210 9.11 5.46 -1.89
N GLY A 211 8.41 4.36 -2.18
CA GLY A 211 8.58 3.09 -1.46
C GLY A 211 8.36 3.23 0.04
N HIS A 212 9.31 2.72 0.83
CA HIS A 212 9.19 2.72 2.29
C HIS A 212 9.21 4.12 2.94
N MET A 213 9.53 5.18 2.21
CA MET A 213 9.38 6.56 2.72
C MET A 213 7.94 6.86 3.11
N LEU A 214 6.96 6.24 2.43
CA LEU A 214 5.53 6.36 2.76
C LEU A 214 5.16 5.80 4.15
N ARG A 215 6.06 5.04 4.78
CA ARG A 215 5.89 4.50 6.14
C ARG A 215 6.56 5.34 7.22
N GLY A 216 7.22 6.42 6.84
CA GLY A 216 7.99 7.29 7.72
C GLY A 216 7.22 8.54 8.15
N GLY A 217 7.99 9.52 8.63
CA GLY A 217 7.48 10.84 9.00
C GLY A 217 6.78 10.91 10.35
N SER A 218 6.34 12.12 10.70
CA SER A 218 5.57 12.38 11.90
C SER A 218 4.11 12.06 11.67
N PRO A 219 3.41 11.41 12.62
CA PRO A 219 1.99 11.15 12.51
C PRO A 219 1.18 12.44 12.33
N SER A 220 0.20 12.42 11.43
CA SER A 220 -0.76 13.50 11.25
C SER A 220 -1.57 13.74 12.52
N ALA A 221 -2.17 14.93 12.65
CA ALA A 221 -3.07 15.24 13.77
C ALA A 221 -4.25 14.24 13.83
N TYR A 222 -4.78 13.87 12.65
CA TYR A 222 -5.86 12.90 12.55
C TYR A 222 -5.47 11.53 13.13
N ASP A 223 -4.32 10.97 12.72
CA ASP A 223 -3.87 9.67 13.22
C ASP A 223 -3.54 9.69 14.71
N ARG A 224 -3.05 10.81 15.24
CA ARG A 224 -2.82 10.98 16.69
C ARG A 224 -4.13 10.93 17.49
N ILE A 225 -5.16 11.65 17.02
CA ILE A 225 -6.48 11.66 17.64
C ILE A 225 -7.11 10.27 17.57
N LEU A 226 -7.10 9.67 16.38
CA LEU A 226 -7.65 8.33 16.16
C LEU A 226 -6.96 7.28 17.03
N ALA A 227 -5.63 7.27 17.08
CA ALA A 227 -4.87 6.35 17.92
C ALA A 227 -5.17 6.55 19.41
N THR A 228 -5.38 7.80 19.86
CA THR A 228 -5.81 8.09 21.24
C THR A 228 -7.19 7.53 21.52
N GLN A 229 -8.15 7.72 20.59
CA GLN A 229 -9.51 7.17 20.73
C GLN A 229 -9.52 5.64 20.83
N PHE A 230 -8.65 4.97 20.09
CA PHE A 230 -8.50 3.51 20.21
C PHE A 230 -7.84 3.05 21.52
N GLY A 231 -7.14 3.93 22.21
CA GLY A 231 -6.45 3.64 23.47
C GLY A 231 -7.26 3.91 24.72
N VAL A 232 -8.43 4.54 24.58
CA VAL A 232 -9.36 4.89 25.68
C VAL A 232 -10.54 3.94 25.71
#